data_989b82984881b8313fad498fda4bc138
#
_entry.id   989b82984881b8313fad498fda4bc138
#
_cell.length_a   1.000
_cell.length_b   1.000
_cell.length_c   1.000
_cell.angle_alpha   90.00
_cell.angle_beta   90.00
_cell.angle_gamma   90.00
#
_symmetry.space_group_name_H-M   'P 1'
#
loop_
_entity.id
_entity.type
_entity.pdbx_description
1 polymer ?
#
loop_
_entity_poly.entity_id
_entity_poly.type
_entity_poly.pdbx_seq_one_letter_code
_entity_poly.pdbx_strand_id
1 'polypeptide(L)'
;GMIGIPHHSDDFRPSVGRDDIDAVVVSTPTATHREHVLAALDAGKHVLCEKPFAMTEAEAREMIAAAAATDRTTMVNFEFRHTDHRLHITRLIEEGRIGRPQSATANLYFARLMSAGGLDWRSQLAMGGGALNEQGSHYFDALRGWMGEITSVYAHIAVHEPLRIDPDTGEHLTSDADDYFSATLTFESGAAANVSMIWSGRIPGFGDLYITGPGGTIAHHGPVGLFSDGPVTYTPPMEEEDAARPLGHAEEGPPLPRPADIEPLPEEPIIASSRRLLREFERGIAEGTSPAPNFEDGLRAQLILDAARESARTGRVVEVRPV
;
A
#
# COMPACT_ATOMS: atom_id res chain seq x y z
N GLY A 1 20.47 -24.22 -1.60
CA GLY A 1 20.16 -23.04 -0.82
C GLY A 1 19.39 -23.40 0.45
N MET A 2 19.39 -22.53 1.46
CA MET A 2 18.75 -22.77 2.76
C MET A 2 17.22 -23.06 2.69
N ILE A 3 16.54 -22.67 1.62
CA ILE A 3 15.09 -22.83 1.46
C ILE A 3 14.70 -23.80 0.34
N GLY A 4 15.65 -24.63 -0.12
CA GLY A 4 15.37 -25.69 -1.08
C GLY A 4 15.04 -25.23 -2.51
N ILE A 5 15.31 -23.97 -2.87
CA ILE A 5 15.17 -23.49 -4.24
C ILE A 5 16.21 -24.17 -5.12
N PRO A 6 15.79 -24.92 -6.16
CA PRO A 6 16.70 -25.75 -6.94
C PRO A 6 17.62 -24.97 -7.88
N HIS A 7 17.20 -23.78 -8.29
CA HIS A 7 17.95 -22.91 -9.20
C HIS A 7 18.05 -21.50 -8.65
N HIS A 8 19.23 -20.90 -8.77
CA HIS A 8 19.48 -19.49 -8.43
C HIS A 8 20.49 -18.91 -9.43
N SER A 9 20.41 -17.64 -9.69
CA SER A 9 21.29 -16.92 -10.60
C SER A 9 21.40 -15.46 -10.18
N ASP A 10 22.52 -14.84 -10.40
CA ASP A 10 22.74 -13.41 -10.23
C ASP A 10 22.22 -12.60 -11.45
N ASP A 11 21.92 -13.30 -12.56
CA ASP A 11 21.22 -12.75 -13.71
C ASP A 11 19.82 -13.38 -13.82
N PHE A 12 18.79 -12.56 -13.85
CA PHE A 12 17.41 -13.01 -13.92
C PHE A 12 17.01 -13.53 -15.32
N ARG A 13 17.66 -13.05 -16.40
CA ARG A 13 17.30 -13.33 -17.79
C ARG A 13 17.29 -14.82 -18.14
N PRO A 14 18.30 -15.62 -17.78
CA PRO A 14 18.25 -17.06 -18.00
C PRO A 14 17.11 -17.75 -17.25
N SER A 15 16.76 -17.24 -16.04
CA SER A 15 15.66 -17.79 -15.25
C SER A 15 14.31 -17.52 -15.89
N VAL A 16 14.07 -16.30 -16.35
CA VAL A 16 12.83 -15.88 -17.02
C VAL A 16 12.62 -16.66 -18.34
N GLY A 17 13.69 -16.97 -19.07
CA GLY A 17 13.64 -17.72 -20.35
C GLY A 17 13.39 -19.22 -20.23
N ARG A 18 13.22 -19.78 -19.00
CA ARG A 18 13.04 -21.24 -18.81
C ARG A 18 11.62 -21.67 -19.19
N ASP A 19 11.52 -22.82 -19.86
CA ASP A 19 10.22 -23.42 -20.28
C ASP A 19 9.43 -24.02 -19.09
N ASP A 20 10.10 -24.31 -17.97
CA ASP A 20 9.47 -24.88 -16.77
C ASP A 20 9.03 -23.80 -15.75
N ILE A 21 9.03 -22.53 -16.14
CA ILE A 21 8.50 -21.40 -15.37
C ILE A 21 7.31 -20.81 -16.11
N ASP A 22 6.14 -20.75 -15.48
CA ASP A 22 4.92 -20.15 -16.02
C ASP A 22 4.70 -18.72 -15.55
N ALA A 23 5.16 -18.39 -14.35
CA ALA A 23 4.93 -17.10 -13.72
C ALA A 23 6.18 -16.56 -13.02
N VAL A 24 6.31 -15.24 -12.95
CA VAL A 24 7.42 -14.53 -12.31
C VAL A 24 6.87 -13.57 -11.26
N VAL A 25 7.44 -13.61 -10.06
CA VAL A 25 7.24 -12.59 -9.02
C VAL A 25 8.43 -11.63 -9.06
N VAL A 26 8.16 -10.37 -9.38
CA VAL A 26 9.16 -9.30 -9.39
C VAL A 26 9.14 -8.63 -8.02
N SER A 27 10.13 -8.97 -7.17
CA SER A 27 10.27 -8.47 -5.78
C SER A 27 11.61 -7.78 -5.53
N THR A 28 12.09 -7.08 -6.54
CA THR A 28 13.32 -6.30 -6.54
C THR A 28 13.06 -4.85 -6.09
N PRO A 29 14.09 -3.99 -5.95
CA PRO A 29 13.87 -2.56 -5.79
C PRO A 29 13.07 -1.96 -6.96
N THR A 30 12.19 -1.00 -6.66
CA THR A 30 11.24 -0.41 -7.64
C THR A 30 11.91 0.07 -8.93
N ALA A 31 13.11 0.63 -8.84
CA ALA A 31 13.86 1.12 -10.00
C ALA A 31 14.14 0.05 -11.07
N THR A 32 14.03 -1.22 -10.72
CA THR A 32 14.28 -2.33 -11.65
C THR A 32 13.00 -3.06 -12.08
N HIS A 33 11.83 -2.70 -11.55
CA HIS A 33 10.56 -3.36 -11.86
C HIS A 33 10.27 -3.37 -13.36
N ARG A 34 10.39 -2.19 -14.01
CA ARG A 34 10.15 -2.04 -15.44
C ARG A 34 10.95 -3.06 -16.28
N GLU A 35 12.27 -3.16 -16.06
CA GLU A 35 13.12 -4.07 -16.81
C GLU A 35 12.69 -5.53 -16.62
N HIS A 36 12.43 -5.93 -15.37
CA HIS A 36 12.07 -7.30 -15.05
C HIS A 36 10.68 -7.69 -15.56
N VAL A 37 9.70 -6.77 -15.42
CA VAL A 37 8.32 -7.00 -15.89
C VAL A 37 8.30 -7.14 -17.41
N LEU A 38 8.97 -6.23 -18.15
CA LEU A 38 9.01 -6.29 -19.61
C LEU A 38 9.68 -7.56 -20.10
N ALA A 39 10.80 -7.97 -19.50
CA ALA A 39 11.47 -9.22 -19.85
C ALA A 39 10.62 -10.46 -19.56
N ALA A 40 9.86 -10.47 -18.45
CA ALA A 40 8.97 -11.57 -18.13
C ALA A 40 7.79 -11.68 -19.12
N LEU A 41 7.17 -10.56 -19.48
CA LEU A 41 6.09 -10.50 -20.46
C LEU A 41 6.58 -10.92 -21.87
N ASP A 42 7.76 -10.45 -22.29
CA ASP A 42 8.39 -10.82 -23.56
C ASP A 42 8.69 -12.33 -23.64
N ALA A 43 9.06 -12.94 -22.50
CA ALA A 43 9.23 -14.39 -22.37
C ALA A 43 7.90 -15.16 -22.20
N GLY A 44 6.75 -14.48 -22.29
CA GLY A 44 5.42 -15.11 -22.20
C GLY A 44 5.04 -15.57 -20.81
N LYS A 45 5.56 -14.93 -19.74
CA LYS A 45 5.27 -15.30 -18.35
C LYS A 45 4.14 -14.46 -17.77
N HIS A 46 3.35 -15.06 -16.86
CA HIS A 46 2.46 -14.32 -15.98
C HIS A 46 3.30 -13.52 -14.98
N VAL A 47 2.84 -12.34 -14.57
CA VAL A 47 3.66 -11.43 -13.74
C VAL A 47 2.89 -10.93 -12.52
N LEU A 48 3.46 -11.17 -11.33
CA LEU A 48 3.11 -10.47 -10.10
C LEU A 48 4.24 -9.49 -9.77
N CYS A 49 3.96 -8.19 -9.81
CA CYS A 49 4.97 -7.15 -9.53
C CYS A 49 4.77 -6.54 -8.15
N GLU A 50 5.85 -6.36 -7.39
CA GLU A 50 5.82 -5.63 -6.13
C GLU A 50 5.40 -4.16 -6.31
N LYS A 51 4.92 -3.60 -5.21
CA LYS A 51 4.64 -2.17 -5.06
C LYS A 51 5.87 -1.41 -4.52
N PRO A 52 6.00 -0.10 -4.78
CA PRO A 52 5.29 0.67 -5.79
C PRO A 52 5.51 0.08 -7.17
N PHE A 53 4.49 0.16 -8.01
CA PHE A 53 4.50 -0.53 -9.30
C PHE A 53 5.64 -0.07 -10.23
N ALA A 54 5.93 1.24 -10.26
CA ALA A 54 6.93 1.84 -11.12
C ALA A 54 7.59 3.05 -10.43
N MET A 55 8.67 3.57 -11.04
CA MET A 55 9.30 4.83 -10.63
C MET A 55 8.55 6.05 -11.15
N THR A 56 7.87 5.92 -12.27
CA THR A 56 7.19 7.02 -12.98
C THR A 56 5.92 6.54 -13.69
N GLU A 57 5.01 7.49 -13.98
CA GLU A 57 3.84 7.25 -14.83
C GLU A 57 4.24 6.62 -16.18
N ALA A 58 5.31 7.13 -16.81
CA ALA A 58 5.74 6.64 -18.12
C ALA A 58 6.13 5.14 -18.09
N GLU A 59 6.87 4.71 -17.07
CA GLU A 59 7.20 3.30 -16.87
C GLU A 59 5.97 2.44 -16.61
N ALA A 60 5.04 2.91 -15.77
CA ALA A 60 3.80 2.21 -15.49
C ALA A 60 2.97 1.99 -16.76
N ARG A 61 2.82 3.03 -17.59
CA ARG A 61 2.10 2.94 -18.87
C ARG A 61 2.77 2.00 -19.88
N GLU A 62 4.10 1.98 -19.93
CA GLU A 62 4.84 1.05 -20.78
C GLU A 62 4.61 -0.41 -20.36
N MET A 63 4.68 -0.70 -19.06
CA MET A 63 4.40 -2.04 -18.53
C MET A 63 2.95 -2.48 -18.79
N ILE A 64 1.98 -1.58 -18.68
CA ILE A 64 0.57 -1.84 -19.01
C ILE A 64 0.42 -2.14 -20.51
N ALA A 65 1.05 -1.34 -21.37
CA ALA A 65 1.00 -1.56 -22.82
C ALA A 65 1.62 -2.91 -23.21
N ALA A 66 2.73 -3.30 -22.58
CA ALA A 66 3.33 -4.61 -22.78
C ALA A 66 2.42 -5.74 -22.29
N ALA A 67 1.78 -5.60 -21.13
CA ALA A 67 0.82 -6.57 -20.62
C ALA A 67 -0.39 -6.74 -21.56
N ALA A 68 -0.94 -5.63 -22.07
CA ALA A 68 -2.07 -5.63 -23.02
C ALA A 68 -1.75 -6.27 -24.37
N ALA A 69 -0.47 -6.38 -24.75
CA ALA A 69 -0.03 -7.06 -25.96
C ALA A 69 0.08 -8.58 -25.78
N THR A 70 -0.18 -9.11 -24.59
CA THR A 70 -0.11 -10.54 -24.26
C THR A 70 -1.44 -11.02 -23.71
N ASP A 71 -1.60 -12.35 -23.60
CA ASP A 71 -2.69 -13.02 -22.88
C ASP A 71 -2.29 -13.39 -21.44
N ARG A 72 -1.23 -12.77 -20.92
CA ARG A 72 -0.70 -13.11 -19.59
C ARG A 72 -1.42 -12.37 -18.48
N THR A 73 -1.67 -13.08 -17.41
CA THR A 73 -2.18 -12.51 -16.15
C THR A 73 -1.15 -11.62 -15.52
N THR A 74 -1.55 -10.41 -15.13
CA THR A 74 -0.69 -9.45 -14.45
C THR A 74 -1.37 -8.89 -13.21
N MET A 75 -0.63 -8.82 -12.09
CA MET A 75 -1.10 -8.23 -10.82
C MET A 75 0.00 -7.39 -10.17
N VAL A 76 -0.41 -6.46 -9.30
CA VAL A 76 0.50 -5.73 -8.40
C VAL A 76 0.34 -6.27 -6.98
N ASN A 77 1.46 -6.43 -6.26
CA ASN A 77 1.44 -6.99 -4.91
C ASN A 77 1.00 -5.95 -3.85
N PHE A 78 -0.26 -5.49 -3.95
CA PHE A 78 -0.92 -4.75 -2.87
C PHE A 78 -1.53 -5.74 -1.86
N GLU A 79 -0.69 -6.59 -1.26
CA GLU A 79 -1.09 -7.69 -0.37
C GLU A 79 -1.91 -7.20 0.83
N PHE A 80 -1.73 -5.95 1.25
CA PHE A 80 -2.50 -5.41 2.37
C PHE A 80 -4.00 -5.27 2.08
N ARG A 81 -4.44 -5.27 0.81
CA ARG A 81 -5.87 -5.39 0.48
C ARG A 81 -6.50 -6.65 1.11
N HIS A 82 -5.69 -7.68 1.32
CA HIS A 82 -6.10 -9.00 1.79
C HIS A 82 -5.84 -9.25 3.28
N THR A 83 -5.47 -8.22 4.06
CA THR A 83 -5.42 -8.34 5.53
C THR A 83 -6.83 -8.41 6.12
N ASP A 84 -7.00 -9.13 7.23
CA ASP A 84 -8.32 -9.36 7.84
C ASP A 84 -9.06 -8.06 8.12
N HIS A 85 -8.39 -7.09 8.72
CA HIS A 85 -9.00 -5.80 9.05
C HIS A 85 -9.40 -5.02 7.79
N ARG A 86 -8.60 -5.03 6.71
CA ARG A 86 -8.95 -4.32 5.47
C ARG A 86 -10.11 -4.99 4.74
N LEU A 87 -10.13 -6.31 4.68
CA LEU A 87 -11.28 -7.06 4.15
C LEU A 87 -12.54 -6.74 4.95
N HIS A 88 -12.43 -6.66 6.28
CA HIS A 88 -13.56 -6.31 7.14
C HIS A 88 -14.04 -4.88 6.90
N ILE A 89 -13.14 -3.89 6.83
CA ILE A 89 -13.47 -2.50 6.52
C ILE A 89 -14.15 -2.39 5.15
N THR A 90 -13.58 -3.03 4.13
CA THR A 90 -14.15 -3.06 2.77
C THR A 90 -15.59 -3.56 2.81
N ARG A 91 -15.82 -4.68 3.49
CA ARG A 91 -17.15 -5.25 3.63
C ARG A 91 -18.15 -4.31 4.31
N LEU A 92 -17.77 -3.68 5.43
CA LEU A 92 -18.64 -2.73 6.14
C LEU A 92 -19.03 -1.55 5.25
N ILE A 93 -18.12 -1.08 4.40
CA ILE A 93 -18.38 0.00 3.44
C ILE A 93 -19.31 -0.48 2.32
N GLU A 94 -19.06 -1.67 1.74
CA GLU A 94 -19.91 -2.28 0.70
C GLU A 94 -21.32 -2.59 1.19
N GLU A 95 -21.48 -3.00 2.44
CA GLU A 95 -22.76 -3.19 3.11
C GLU A 95 -23.49 -1.86 3.41
N GLY A 96 -22.83 -0.72 3.15
CA GLY A 96 -23.38 0.61 3.40
C GLY A 96 -23.46 0.98 4.88
N ARG A 97 -22.68 0.34 5.76
CA ARG A 97 -22.76 0.52 7.21
C ARG A 97 -22.59 1.97 7.65
N ILE A 98 -21.68 2.71 7.01
CA ILE A 98 -21.46 4.14 7.27
C ILE A 98 -22.13 5.05 6.24
N GLY A 99 -22.89 4.48 5.29
CA GLY A 99 -23.34 5.19 4.11
C GLY A 99 -22.18 5.59 3.20
N ARG A 100 -22.30 6.69 2.46
CA ARG A 100 -21.22 7.18 1.62
C ARG A 100 -20.10 7.76 2.48
N PRO A 101 -18.85 7.28 2.39
CA PRO A 101 -17.72 7.86 3.11
C PRO A 101 -17.54 9.35 2.81
N GLN A 102 -17.33 10.15 3.84
CA GLN A 102 -17.17 11.60 3.77
C GLN A 102 -15.76 12.06 4.16
N SER A 103 -15.17 11.41 5.16
CA SER A 103 -13.81 11.71 5.58
C SER A 103 -13.07 10.48 6.07
N ALA A 104 -11.71 10.50 5.95
CA ALA A 104 -10.85 9.54 6.60
C ALA A 104 -9.61 10.20 7.19
N THR A 105 -9.06 9.58 8.23
CA THR A 105 -7.78 9.95 8.82
C THR A 105 -6.98 8.69 9.07
N ALA A 106 -5.71 8.68 8.63
CA ALA A 106 -4.77 7.61 8.91
C ALA A 106 -3.45 8.19 9.41
N ASN A 107 -3.04 7.80 10.62
CA ASN A 107 -1.78 8.22 11.21
C ASN A 107 -0.94 7.00 11.56
N LEU A 108 0.35 7.05 11.22
CA LEU A 108 1.27 5.94 11.38
C LEU A 108 2.60 6.40 11.93
N TYR A 109 3.01 5.76 13.00
CA TYR A 109 4.26 6.05 13.69
C TYR A 109 5.08 4.78 13.79
N PHE A 110 6.27 4.78 13.20
CA PHE A 110 7.20 3.66 13.24
C PHE A 110 8.58 4.10 13.73
N ALA A 111 9.19 3.26 14.52
CA ALA A 111 10.60 3.38 14.88
C ALA A 111 11.49 2.57 13.91
N ARG A 112 11.13 2.53 12.61
CA ARG A 112 11.82 1.68 11.62
C ARG A 112 13.29 2.02 11.50
N LEU A 113 13.62 3.30 11.50
CA LEU A 113 15.00 3.76 11.35
C LEU A 113 15.87 3.48 12.58
N MET A 114 15.22 3.22 13.71
CA MET A 114 15.93 2.85 14.95
C MET A 114 16.33 1.37 14.98
N SER A 115 15.67 0.53 14.17
CA SER A 115 15.85 -0.91 14.15
C SER A 115 16.56 -1.42 12.89
N ALA A 116 16.56 -0.65 11.81
CA ALA A 116 17.23 -0.99 10.57
C ALA A 116 18.62 -0.34 10.53
N GLY A 117 19.61 -1.06 10.97
CA GLY A 117 21.00 -0.64 10.77
C GLY A 117 21.35 -0.68 9.28
N GLY A 118 22.03 0.32 8.79
CA GLY A 118 22.56 0.37 7.44
C GLY A 118 21.64 0.97 6.36
N LEU A 119 22.26 1.31 5.24
CA LEU A 119 21.58 1.74 4.03
C LEU A 119 21.19 0.53 3.19
N ASP A 120 19.91 0.21 3.19
CA ASP A 120 19.35 -0.61 2.12
C ASP A 120 18.82 0.28 0.98
N TRP A 121 18.31 -0.32 -0.09
CA TRP A 121 17.74 0.40 -1.23
C TRP A 121 16.57 1.32 -0.83
N ARG A 122 15.88 1.03 0.27
CA ARG A 122 14.77 1.83 0.81
C ARG A 122 15.19 3.20 1.34
N SER A 123 16.47 3.38 1.59
CA SER A 123 17.08 4.65 1.98
C SER A 123 17.57 5.48 0.78
N GLN A 124 17.34 4.99 -0.44
CA GLN A 124 17.80 5.60 -1.68
C GLN A 124 16.60 5.97 -2.57
N LEU A 125 16.39 7.27 -2.79
CA LEU A 125 15.28 7.76 -3.62
C LEU A 125 15.39 7.25 -5.06
N ALA A 126 16.61 7.17 -5.59
CA ALA A 126 16.87 6.65 -6.94
C ALA A 126 16.50 5.17 -7.12
N MET A 127 16.37 4.41 -6.03
CA MET A 127 15.95 3.01 -6.04
C MET A 127 14.46 2.82 -5.75
N GLY A 128 13.74 3.92 -5.55
CA GLY A 128 12.32 3.91 -5.21
C GLY A 128 12.05 3.78 -3.71
N GLY A 129 13.03 4.12 -2.87
CA GLY A 129 12.87 4.14 -1.41
C GLY A 129 12.01 5.29 -0.91
N GLY A 130 11.81 5.34 0.40
CA GLY A 130 11.07 6.36 1.14
C GLY A 130 9.73 5.90 1.70
N ALA A 131 9.30 6.54 2.78
CA ALA A 131 8.07 6.23 3.48
C ALA A 131 6.83 6.43 2.60
N LEU A 132 6.84 7.47 1.75
CA LEU A 132 5.77 7.73 0.78
C LEU A 132 5.61 6.56 -0.19
N ASN A 133 6.70 6.07 -0.76
CA ASN A 133 6.67 4.95 -1.70
C ASN A 133 6.26 3.65 -1.02
N GLU A 134 6.95 3.32 0.07
CA GLU A 134 6.80 2.02 0.73
C GLU A 134 5.42 1.84 1.36
N GLN A 135 4.92 2.88 2.02
CA GLN A 135 3.68 2.78 2.80
C GLN A 135 2.57 3.69 2.25
N GLY A 136 2.92 4.88 1.77
CA GLY A 136 1.94 5.78 1.15
C GLY A 136 1.18 5.10 0.01
N SER A 137 1.87 4.31 -0.83
CA SER A 137 1.24 3.54 -1.90
C SER A 137 0.12 2.62 -1.41
N HIS A 138 0.31 1.90 -0.31
CA HIS A 138 -0.71 1.03 0.28
C HIS A 138 -1.91 1.79 0.86
N TYR A 139 -1.67 2.99 1.43
CA TYR A 139 -2.76 3.81 1.99
C TYR A 139 -3.55 4.50 0.90
N PHE A 140 -2.89 5.03 -0.11
CA PHE A 140 -3.57 5.65 -1.25
C PHE A 140 -4.40 4.64 -2.02
N ASP A 141 -3.88 3.44 -2.22
CA ASP A 141 -4.59 2.33 -2.82
C ASP A 141 -5.83 1.93 -2.01
N ALA A 142 -5.70 1.76 -0.68
CA ALA A 142 -6.81 1.40 0.19
C ALA A 142 -7.90 2.48 0.24
N LEU A 143 -7.49 3.75 0.44
CA LEU A 143 -8.42 4.87 0.50
C LEU A 143 -9.15 5.07 -0.82
N ARG A 144 -8.47 4.87 -1.97
CA ARG A 144 -9.10 4.84 -3.29
C ARG A 144 -10.18 3.75 -3.37
N GLY A 145 -9.87 2.55 -2.89
CA GLY A 145 -10.82 1.42 -2.86
C GLY A 145 -12.04 1.69 -1.97
N TRP A 146 -11.88 2.42 -0.87
CA TRP A 146 -12.95 2.67 0.10
C TRP A 146 -13.76 3.94 -0.17
N MET A 147 -13.15 4.98 -0.76
CA MET A 147 -13.75 6.31 -0.87
C MET A 147 -13.95 6.78 -2.30
N GLY A 148 -13.47 6.01 -3.28
CA GLY A 148 -13.50 6.36 -4.71
C GLY A 148 -12.21 6.99 -5.21
N GLU A 149 -12.21 7.45 -6.47
CA GLU A 149 -11.01 7.98 -7.11
C GLU A 149 -10.53 9.29 -6.46
N ILE A 150 -9.20 9.38 -6.28
CA ILE A 150 -8.54 10.57 -5.71
C ILE A 150 -8.30 11.56 -6.86
N THR A 151 -8.79 12.78 -6.70
CA THR A 151 -8.73 13.83 -7.73
C THR A 151 -7.66 14.86 -7.48
N SER A 152 -7.26 15.09 -6.21
CA SER A 152 -6.17 16.02 -5.90
C SER A 152 -5.44 15.66 -4.62
N VAL A 153 -4.18 16.12 -4.53
CA VAL A 153 -3.27 15.90 -3.40
C VAL A 153 -2.61 17.20 -2.99
N TYR A 154 -2.58 17.46 -1.67
CA TYR A 154 -1.65 18.39 -1.04
C TYR A 154 -0.74 17.61 -0.10
N ALA A 155 0.57 17.69 -0.26
CA ALA A 155 1.50 16.88 0.52
C ALA A 155 2.70 17.67 1.04
N HIS A 156 3.23 17.18 2.16
CA HIS A 156 4.54 17.54 2.70
C HIS A 156 5.37 16.27 2.86
N ILE A 157 6.62 16.30 2.40
CA ILE A 157 7.54 15.17 2.42
C ILE A 157 8.86 15.65 3.00
N ALA A 158 9.47 14.89 3.90
CA ALA A 158 10.71 15.28 4.54
C ALA A 158 11.63 14.08 4.84
N VAL A 159 12.93 14.39 4.95
CA VAL A 159 13.96 13.52 5.51
C VAL A 159 14.39 14.14 6.83
N HIS A 160 13.91 13.60 7.94
CA HIS A 160 14.24 14.12 9.28
C HIS A 160 15.52 13.51 9.84
N GLU A 161 15.76 12.23 9.56
CA GLU A 161 16.93 11.48 10.03
C GLU A 161 17.73 10.96 8.82
N PRO A 162 18.52 11.83 8.16
CA PRO A 162 19.25 11.42 6.96
C PRO A 162 20.46 10.53 7.27
N LEU A 163 21.06 10.66 8.49
CA LEU A 163 22.24 9.89 8.85
C LEU A 163 21.90 8.45 9.21
N ARG A 164 22.67 7.52 8.66
CA ARG A 164 22.64 6.10 8.96
C ARG A 164 24.05 5.66 9.35
N ILE A 165 24.12 4.66 10.19
CA ILE A 165 25.39 4.05 10.56
C ILE A 165 25.33 2.59 10.10
N ASP A 166 26.25 2.21 9.24
CA ASP A 166 26.38 0.82 8.85
C ASP A 166 26.77 -0.02 10.07
N PRO A 167 25.99 -1.03 10.45
CA PRO A 167 26.21 -1.79 11.67
C PRO A 167 27.47 -2.68 11.60
N ASP A 168 27.90 -3.06 10.40
CA ASP A 168 29.04 -3.96 10.20
C ASP A 168 30.35 -3.18 10.09
N THR A 169 30.33 -2.02 9.44
CA THR A 169 31.53 -1.21 9.18
C THR A 169 31.66 0.01 10.09
N GLY A 170 30.57 0.48 10.70
CA GLY A 170 30.48 1.75 11.44
C GLY A 170 30.55 2.99 10.54
N GLU A 171 30.45 2.82 9.22
CA GLU A 171 30.50 3.92 8.28
C GLU A 171 29.23 4.80 8.37
N HIS A 172 29.42 6.10 8.24
CA HIS A 172 28.32 7.06 8.19
C HIS A 172 27.83 7.21 6.75
N LEU A 173 26.59 6.86 6.54
CA LEU A 173 25.92 6.88 5.25
C LEU A 173 24.78 7.91 5.29
N THR A 174 24.38 8.45 4.12
CA THR A 174 23.31 9.44 4.04
C THR A 174 22.15 8.89 3.21
N SER A 175 20.94 8.90 3.79
CA SER A 175 19.70 8.63 3.08
C SER A 175 19.18 9.91 2.44
N ASP A 176 18.75 9.83 1.18
CA ASP A 176 18.02 10.88 0.46
C ASP A 176 16.52 10.56 0.32
N ALA A 177 16.11 9.37 0.71
CA ALA A 177 14.71 8.94 0.72
C ALA A 177 13.99 9.43 1.97
N ASP A 178 12.73 9.84 1.79
CA ASP A 178 11.90 10.40 2.86
C ASP A 178 11.62 9.39 3.98
N ASP A 179 11.60 9.89 5.21
CA ASP A 179 11.19 9.17 6.40
C ASP A 179 9.90 9.73 7.03
N TYR A 180 9.35 10.77 6.41
CA TYR A 180 8.11 11.40 6.77
C TYR A 180 7.34 11.87 5.55
N PHE A 181 6.02 11.64 5.56
CA PHE A 181 5.10 12.37 4.71
C PHE A 181 3.78 12.66 5.43
N SER A 182 3.11 13.71 5.00
CA SER A 182 1.69 13.94 5.26
C SER A 182 1.01 14.37 3.96
N ALA A 183 -0.21 13.91 3.76
CA ALA A 183 -1.00 14.21 2.58
C ALA A 183 -2.46 14.45 2.92
N THR A 184 -3.05 15.48 2.33
CA THR A 184 -4.50 15.67 2.25
C THR A 184 -4.95 15.28 0.84
N LEU A 185 -5.92 14.37 0.76
CA LEU A 185 -6.46 13.82 -0.46
C LEU A 185 -7.90 14.30 -0.63
N THR A 186 -8.27 14.70 -1.85
CA THR A 186 -9.67 14.99 -2.22
C THR A 186 -10.14 13.91 -3.19
N PHE A 187 -11.37 13.46 -3.01
CA PHE A 187 -11.99 12.43 -3.83
C PHE A 187 -13.01 13.00 -4.79
N GLU A 188 -13.28 12.29 -5.89
CA GLU A 188 -14.32 12.67 -6.86
C GLU A 188 -15.67 12.87 -6.20
N SER A 189 -15.93 12.13 -5.15
CA SER A 189 -17.15 12.24 -4.33
C SER A 189 -17.28 13.57 -3.55
N GLY A 190 -16.22 14.38 -3.46
CA GLY A 190 -16.11 15.52 -2.56
C GLY A 190 -15.67 15.15 -1.13
N ALA A 191 -15.47 13.88 -0.85
CA ALA A 191 -14.85 13.41 0.39
C ALA A 191 -13.37 13.85 0.49
N ALA A 192 -12.81 13.84 1.71
CA ALA A 192 -11.41 14.13 1.93
C ALA A 192 -10.77 13.14 2.91
N ALA A 193 -9.47 12.93 2.76
CA ALA A 193 -8.69 12.15 3.72
C ALA A 193 -7.38 12.83 4.08
N ASN A 194 -6.92 12.59 5.32
CA ASN A 194 -5.59 12.96 5.78
C ASN A 194 -4.80 11.69 6.10
N VAL A 195 -3.60 11.61 5.55
CA VAL A 195 -2.66 10.51 5.82
C VAL A 195 -1.36 11.09 6.30
N SER A 196 -0.82 10.60 7.41
CA SER A 196 0.53 10.96 7.82
C SER A 196 1.30 9.72 8.28
N MET A 197 2.59 9.71 8.01
CA MET A 197 3.49 8.66 8.41
C MET A 197 4.85 9.20 8.79
N ILE A 198 5.43 8.63 9.85
CA ILE A 198 6.80 8.86 10.26
C ILE A 198 7.53 7.55 10.54
N TRP A 199 8.68 7.34 9.91
CA TRP A 199 9.57 6.20 10.14
C TRP A 199 10.63 6.46 11.19
N SER A 200 10.96 7.72 11.40
CA SER A 200 11.90 8.18 12.45
C SER A 200 11.22 8.36 13.82
N GLY A 201 10.01 7.79 13.99
CA GLY A 201 9.28 7.81 15.25
C GLY A 201 10.05 7.16 16.40
N ARG A 202 9.75 7.58 17.63
CA ARG A 202 10.41 7.07 18.85
C ARG A 202 9.55 6.04 19.61
N ILE A 203 8.43 5.63 19.02
CA ILE A 203 7.56 4.58 19.56
C ILE A 203 7.62 3.32 18.67
N PRO A 204 7.47 2.12 19.23
CA PRO A 204 7.71 0.85 18.51
C PRO A 204 6.83 0.61 17.29
N GLY A 205 5.70 1.29 17.21
CA GLY A 205 4.73 1.21 16.13
C GLY A 205 3.35 1.52 16.69
N PHE A 206 2.69 2.46 16.04
CA PHE A 206 1.32 2.86 16.36
C PHE A 206 0.64 3.26 15.05
N GLY A 207 -0.64 2.91 14.91
CA GLY A 207 -1.42 3.35 13.78
C GLY A 207 -2.88 3.45 14.15
N ASP A 208 -3.54 4.46 13.62
CA ASP A 208 -4.97 4.64 13.70
C ASP A 208 -5.55 4.96 12.33
N LEU A 209 -6.73 4.45 12.08
CA LEU A 209 -7.52 4.71 10.88
C LEU A 209 -8.96 4.95 11.31
N TYR A 210 -9.52 6.05 10.85
CA TYR A 210 -10.94 6.38 10.98
C TYR A 210 -11.52 6.66 9.61
N ILE A 211 -12.69 6.10 9.32
CA ILE A 211 -13.48 6.39 8.13
C ILE A 211 -14.88 6.73 8.56
N THR A 212 -15.34 7.94 8.24
CA THR A 212 -16.61 8.48 8.70
C THR A 212 -17.56 8.76 7.53
N GLY A 213 -18.81 8.43 7.71
CA GLY A 213 -19.93 8.77 6.84
C GLY A 213 -21.19 9.08 7.64
N PRO A 214 -22.30 9.38 6.98
CA PRO A 214 -23.56 9.75 7.67
C PRO A 214 -24.13 8.62 8.53
N GLY A 215 -23.79 7.38 8.25
CA GLY A 215 -24.19 6.20 9.01
C GLY A 215 -23.29 5.84 10.17
N GLY A 216 -22.23 6.61 10.45
CA GLY A 216 -21.33 6.37 11.58
C GLY A 216 -19.85 6.37 11.20
N THR A 217 -19.01 5.82 12.07
CA THR A 217 -17.56 5.76 11.93
C THR A 217 -17.04 4.35 12.08
N ILE A 218 -16.22 3.92 11.14
CA ILE A 218 -15.38 2.71 11.25
C ILE A 218 -14.01 3.16 11.77
N ALA A 219 -13.49 2.46 12.78
CA ALA A 219 -12.13 2.69 13.25
C ALA A 219 -11.35 1.39 13.32
N HIS A 220 -10.03 1.52 13.15
CA HIS A 220 -9.08 0.42 13.31
C HIS A 220 -7.83 0.94 14.01
N HIS A 221 -7.42 0.27 15.07
CA HIS A 221 -6.25 0.59 15.86
C HIS A 221 -5.35 -0.62 15.97
N GLY A 222 -4.06 -0.39 15.97
CA GLY A 222 -3.10 -1.47 16.18
C GLY A 222 -1.70 -0.94 16.46
N PRO A 223 -0.85 -1.75 17.12
CA PRO A 223 0.52 -1.38 17.41
C PRO A 223 1.34 -1.09 16.14
N VAL A 224 0.86 -1.55 14.99
CA VAL A 224 1.49 -1.35 13.68
C VAL A 224 0.42 -1.23 12.58
N GLY A 225 -0.65 -0.51 12.78
CA GLY A 225 -1.75 -0.19 11.84
C GLY A 225 -1.91 -0.92 10.49
N LEU A 226 -0.87 -1.58 10.00
CA LEU A 226 -0.82 -2.35 8.76
C LEU A 226 -0.58 -3.84 8.98
N PHE A 227 0.12 -4.21 10.05
CA PHE A 227 0.59 -5.57 10.31
C PHE A 227 -0.12 -6.24 11.50
N SER A 228 -1.09 -5.56 12.10
CA SER A 228 -1.80 -6.10 13.25
C SER A 228 -3.19 -6.59 12.88
N ASP A 229 -3.62 -7.66 13.52
CA ASP A 229 -5.01 -8.10 13.57
C ASP A 229 -5.82 -7.28 14.59
N GLY A 230 -5.49 -5.98 14.73
CA GLY A 230 -6.23 -5.08 15.62
C GLY A 230 -7.72 -5.09 15.30
N PRO A 231 -8.57 -4.85 16.29
CA PRO A 231 -10.00 -4.88 16.09
C PRO A 231 -10.47 -3.78 15.14
N VAL A 232 -11.47 -4.09 14.35
CA VAL A 232 -12.28 -3.10 13.64
C VAL A 232 -13.46 -2.78 14.54
N THR A 233 -13.69 -1.49 14.79
CA THR A 233 -14.83 -1.00 15.58
C THR A 233 -15.77 -0.22 14.68
N TYR A 234 -17.03 -0.14 15.09
CA TYR A 234 -18.04 0.69 14.44
C TYR A 234 -18.80 1.47 15.49
N THR A 235 -18.82 2.78 15.33
CA THR A 235 -19.58 3.70 16.15
C THR A 235 -20.75 4.23 15.32
N PRO A 236 -22.02 4.00 15.73
CA PRO A 236 -23.18 4.53 15.02
C PRO A 236 -23.23 6.06 15.11
N PRO A 237 -24.07 6.72 14.30
CA PRO A 237 -24.32 8.17 14.43
C PRO A 237 -24.81 8.48 15.84
N MET A 238 -24.39 9.64 16.36
CA MET A 238 -24.90 10.14 17.64
C MET A 238 -26.39 10.50 17.50
N GLU A 239 -27.20 10.10 18.47
CA GLU A 239 -28.57 10.61 18.62
C GLU A 239 -28.55 12.09 19.00
N GLU A 240 -29.59 12.86 18.63
CA GLU A 240 -29.66 14.31 18.94
C GLU A 240 -29.52 14.61 20.44
N GLU A 241 -30.03 13.73 21.29
CA GLU A 241 -29.94 13.83 22.76
C GLU A 241 -28.50 13.72 23.27
N ASP A 242 -27.65 12.93 22.57
CA ASP A 242 -26.24 12.72 22.92
C ASP A 242 -25.34 13.87 22.42
N ALA A 243 -25.77 14.62 21.39
CA ALA A 243 -25.03 15.75 20.87
C ALA A 243 -24.84 16.89 21.88
N ALA A 244 -25.66 16.93 22.94
CA ALA A 244 -25.54 17.90 24.03
C ALA A 244 -24.52 17.51 25.10
N ARG A 245 -23.89 16.30 25.01
CA ARG A 245 -22.87 15.87 25.98
C ARG A 245 -21.57 16.65 25.79
N PRO A 246 -20.82 16.90 26.87
CA PRO A 246 -19.51 17.53 26.75
C PRO A 246 -18.56 16.74 25.82
N LEU A 247 -17.84 17.46 24.98
CA LEU A 247 -16.78 16.87 24.14
C LEU A 247 -15.78 16.10 25.00
N GLY A 248 -15.41 14.90 24.60
CA GLY A 248 -14.41 14.07 25.29
C GLY A 248 -14.98 12.83 25.97
N HIS A 249 -16.28 12.55 25.85
CA HIS A 249 -16.92 11.35 26.37
C HIS A 249 -17.48 10.40 25.30
N ALA A 250 -17.14 10.62 24.01
CA ALA A 250 -17.48 9.67 22.97
C ALA A 250 -16.60 8.44 23.14
N GLU A 251 -17.20 7.34 23.57
CA GLU A 251 -16.55 6.03 23.56
C GLU A 251 -16.64 5.46 22.13
N GLU A 252 -15.56 4.88 21.65
CA GLU A 252 -15.62 4.08 20.43
C GLU A 252 -16.56 2.91 20.64
N GLY A 253 -17.27 2.53 19.57
CA GLY A 253 -18.09 1.34 19.59
C GLY A 253 -17.29 0.08 19.90
N PRO A 254 -17.95 -0.99 20.35
CA PRO A 254 -17.26 -2.23 20.66
C PRO A 254 -16.59 -2.83 19.42
N PRO A 255 -15.51 -3.62 19.60
CA PRO A 255 -14.93 -4.40 18.53
C PRO A 255 -15.98 -5.26 17.82
N LEU A 256 -16.00 -5.20 16.50
CA LEU A 256 -16.86 -6.07 15.70
C LEU A 256 -16.24 -7.47 15.58
N PRO A 257 -17.04 -8.53 15.60
CA PRO A 257 -16.55 -9.86 15.31
C PRO A 257 -16.06 -9.91 13.86
N ARG A 258 -14.94 -10.60 13.64
CA ARG A 258 -14.44 -10.85 12.27
C ARG A 258 -15.55 -11.56 11.46
N PRO A 259 -15.80 -11.13 10.22
CA PRO A 259 -16.74 -11.79 9.33
C PRO A 259 -16.41 -13.28 9.16
N ALA A 260 -17.42 -14.13 9.17
CA ALA A 260 -17.23 -15.58 9.16
C ALA A 260 -16.62 -16.13 7.84
N ASP A 261 -16.77 -15.38 6.75
CA ASP A 261 -16.21 -15.70 5.44
C ASP A 261 -14.76 -15.25 5.25
N ILE A 262 -14.22 -14.45 6.17
CA ILE A 262 -12.78 -14.17 6.22
C ILE A 262 -12.13 -15.34 6.98
N GLU A 263 -11.66 -16.34 6.20
CA GLU A 263 -10.98 -17.50 6.75
C GLU A 263 -9.75 -17.08 7.56
N PRO A 264 -9.67 -17.46 8.85
CA PRO A 264 -8.46 -17.24 9.63
C PRO A 264 -7.35 -18.13 9.06
N LEU A 265 -6.25 -17.52 8.68
CA LEU A 265 -5.06 -18.28 8.32
C LEU A 265 -4.15 -18.41 9.55
N PRO A 266 -3.48 -19.55 9.75
CA PRO A 266 -2.67 -19.81 10.94
C PRO A 266 -1.33 -19.05 10.93
N GLU A 267 -1.05 -18.33 9.88
CA GLU A 267 0.18 -17.56 9.69
C GLU A 267 0.06 -16.14 10.25
N GLU A 268 1.20 -15.46 10.36
CA GLU A 268 1.25 -14.03 10.64
C GLU A 268 0.47 -13.23 9.57
N PRO A 269 -0.14 -12.09 9.93
CA PRO A 269 -1.06 -11.34 9.06
C PRO A 269 -0.50 -11.03 7.67
N ILE A 270 0.78 -10.68 7.57
CA ILE A 270 1.44 -10.37 6.30
C ILE A 270 1.60 -11.62 5.42
N ILE A 271 1.88 -12.77 6.01
CA ILE A 271 1.99 -14.03 5.28
C ILE A 271 0.60 -14.48 4.81
N ALA A 272 -0.39 -14.34 5.68
CA ALA A 272 -1.77 -14.66 5.36
C ALA A 272 -2.30 -13.81 4.20
N SER A 273 -2.06 -12.49 4.22
CA SER A 273 -2.49 -11.58 3.16
C SER A 273 -1.78 -11.88 1.82
N SER A 274 -0.48 -12.12 1.85
CA SER A 274 0.28 -12.51 0.66
C SER A 274 -0.20 -13.83 0.06
N ARG A 275 -0.54 -14.82 0.92
CA ARG A 275 -1.10 -16.10 0.46
C ARG A 275 -2.45 -15.91 -0.23
N ARG A 276 -3.34 -15.05 0.30
CA ARG A 276 -4.62 -14.75 -0.33
C ARG A 276 -4.43 -14.10 -1.70
N LEU A 277 -3.54 -13.12 -1.80
CA LEU A 277 -3.22 -12.46 -3.07
C LEU A 277 -2.63 -13.45 -4.08
N LEU A 278 -1.73 -14.35 -3.68
CA LEU A 278 -1.19 -15.40 -4.55
C LEU A 278 -2.29 -16.35 -5.06
N ARG A 279 -3.26 -16.71 -4.22
CA ARG A 279 -4.43 -17.52 -4.67
C ARG A 279 -5.26 -16.78 -5.73
N GLU A 280 -5.45 -15.46 -5.59
CA GLU A 280 -6.11 -14.64 -6.62
C GLU A 280 -5.31 -14.60 -7.92
N PHE A 281 -3.98 -14.51 -7.83
CA PHE A 281 -3.11 -14.57 -8.99
C PHE A 281 -3.19 -15.93 -9.70
N GLU A 282 -3.10 -17.03 -8.96
CA GLU A 282 -3.28 -18.39 -9.48
C GLU A 282 -4.66 -18.57 -10.13
N ARG A 283 -5.72 -18.06 -9.52
CA ARG A 283 -7.07 -18.07 -10.09
C ARG A 283 -7.12 -17.27 -11.40
N GLY A 284 -6.54 -16.07 -11.43
CA GLY A 284 -6.45 -15.25 -12.63
C GLY A 284 -5.75 -15.99 -13.79
N ILE A 285 -4.66 -16.70 -13.50
CA ILE A 285 -3.95 -17.52 -14.48
C ILE A 285 -4.87 -18.63 -15.04
N ALA A 286 -5.57 -19.33 -14.16
CA ALA A 286 -6.47 -20.41 -14.57
C ALA A 286 -7.67 -19.92 -15.41
N GLU A 287 -8.16 -18.71 -15.13
CA GLU A 287 -9.31 -18.09 -15.81
C GLU A 287 -8.90 -17.24 -17.03
N GLY A 288 -7.60 -16.98 -17.25
CA GLY A 288 -7.11 -16.09 -18.31
C GLY A 288 -7.47 -14.62 -18.07
N THR A 289 -7.51 -14.18 -16.81
CA THR A 289 -7.86 -12.81 -16.41
C THR A 289 -6.76 -12.16 -15.57
N SER A 290 -6.79 -10.83 -15.46
CA SER A 290 -5.93 -10.08 -14.54
C SER A 290 -6.79 -9.47 -13.43
N PRO A 291 -7.01 -10.18 -12.30
CA PRO A 291 -7.85 -9.66 -11.22
C PRO A 291 -7.18 -8.48 -10.51
N ALA A 292 -7.98 -7.67 -9.83
CA ALA A 292 -7.46 -6.60 -8.99
C ALA A 292 -6.79 -7.17 -7.71
N PRO A 293 -5.70 -6.55 -7.23
CA PRO A 293 -5.04 -5.37 -7.78
C PRO A 293 -4.21 -5.69 -9.04
N ASN A 294 -4.54 -5.07 -10.15
CA ASN A 294 -3.85 -5.26 -11.42
C ASN A 294 -2.90 -4.10 -11.76
N PHE A 295 -2.29 -4.11 -12.95
CA PHE A 295 -1.36 -3.07 -13.38
C PHE A 295 -2.00 -1.68 -13.52
N GLU A 296 -3.31 -1.59 -13.80
CA GLU A 296 -4.02 -0.31 -13.79
C GLU A 296 -4.15 0.26 -12.37
N ASP A 297 -4.38 -0.60 -11.36
CA ASP A 297 -4.34 -0.17 -9.96
C ASP A 297 -2.96 0.35 -9.58
N GLY A 298 -1.91 -0.30 -10.09
CA GLY A 298 -0.52 0.16 -9.96
C GLY A 298 -0.29 1.54 -10.55
N LEU A 299 -0.81 1.80 -11.77
CA LEU A 299 -0.74 3.12 -12.41
C LEU A 299 -1.49 4.18 -11.60
N ARG A 300 -2.71 3.88 -11.14
CA ARG A 300 -3.48 4.83 -10.32
C ARG A 300 -2.73 5.22 -9.05
N ALA A 301 -2.14 4.25 -8.36
CA ALA A 301 -1.31 4.52 -7.19
C ALA A 301 -0.07 5.37 -7.55
N GLN A 302 0.58 5.09 -8.68
CA GLN A 302 1.74 5.86 -9.15
C GLN A 302 1.38 7.32 -9.45
N LEU A 303 0.25 7.57 -10.10
CA LEU A 303 -0.22 8.94 -10.38
C LEU A 303 -0.44 9.75 -9.09
N ILE A 304 -0.95 9.11 -8.03
CA ILE A 304 -1.14 9.77 -6.74
C ILE A 304 0.21 10.05 -6.07
N LEU A 305 1.16 9.10 -6.13
CA LEU A 305 2.53 9.30 -5.63
C LEU A 305 3.24 10.44 -6.35
N ASP A 306 3.11 10.52 -7.67
CA ASP A 306 3.71 11.59 -8.48
C ASP A 306 3.09 12.95 -8.14
N ALA A 307 1.75 13.03 -7.99
CA ALA A 307 1.05 14.22 -7.55
C ALA A 307 1.48 14.66 -6.13
N ALA A 308 1.68 13.71 -5.21
CA ALA A 308 2.16 14.02 -3.86
C ALA A 308 3.57 14.61 -3.86
N ARG A 309 4.50 14.06 -4.66
CA ARG A 309 5.86 14.59 -4.82
C ARG A 309 5.84 15.99 -5.45
N GLU A 310 5.06 16.19 -6.48
CA GLU A 310 4.92 17.49 -7.14
C GLU A 310 4.31 18.53 -6.17
N SER A 311 3.31 18.13 -5.39
CA SER A 311 2.72 18.98 -4.36
C SER A 311 3.74 19.38 -3.29
N ALA A 312 4.51 18.45 -2.77
CA ALA A 312 5.55 18.73 -1.77
C ALA A 312 6.64 19.67 -2.32
N ARG A 313 7.01 19.48 -3.59
CA ARG A 313 8.02 20.32 -4.28
C ARG A 313 7.53 21.75 -4.52
N THR A 314 6.24 21.92 -4.85
CA THR A 314 5.68 23.23 -5.24
C THR A 314 4.97 23.98 -4.12
N GLY A 315 4.60 23.28 -3.05
CA GLY A 315 3.78 23.81 -1.96
C GLY A 315 2.33 24.10 -2.40
N ARG A 316 1.83 23.40 -3.40
CA ARG A 316 0.49 23.60 -3.99
C ARG A 316 -0.30 22.31 -4.03
N VAL A 317 -1.62 22.44 -4.08
CA VAL A 317 -2.50 21.32 -4.46
C VAL A 317 -2.18 20.92 -5.90
N VAL A 318 -2.09 19.63 -6.15
CA VAL A 318 -1.85 19.04 -7.48
C VAL A 318 -3.00 18.11 -7.83
N GLU A 319 -3.55 18.30 -9.02
CA GLU A 319 -4.59 17.41 -9.55
C GLU A 319 -3.97 16.06 -9.95
N VAL A 320 -4.64 14.97 -9.59
CA VAL A 320 -4.28 13.62 -10.03
C VAL A 320 -4.82 13.42 -11.45
N ARG A 321 -3.94 13.05 -12.37
CA ARG A 321 -4.34 12.81 -13.76
C ARG A 321 -5.30 11.62 -13.84
N PRO A 322 -6.33 11.69 -14.67
CA PRO A 322 -7.17 10.52 -14.96
C PRO A 322 -6.37 9.45 -15.73
N VAL A 323 -6.71 8.19 -15.52
CA VAL A 323 -6.13 7.04 -16.25
C VAL A 323 -6.76 6.91 -17.64
#